data_a6dc8dcaa5ddf26e7430c0890a5d9cc5
#
_entry.id   a6dc8dcaa5ddf26e7430c0890a5d9cc5
#
_cell.length_a   1.000
_cell.length_b   1.000
_cell.length_c   1.000
_cell.angle_alpha   90.00
_cell.angle_beta   90.00
_cell.angle_gamma   90.00
#
_symmetry.space_group_name_H-M   'P 1'
#
loop_
_entity.id
_entity.type
_entity.pdbx_description
1 polymer ?
#
loop_
_entity_poly.entity_id
_entity_poly.type
_entity_poly.pdbx_seq_one_letter_code
_entity_poly.pdbx_strand_id
1 'polypeptide(L)'
;MNRFTSARLPSIIRCLVLLATVIAPQVVHASVWEAIVGAQSADEGIQALAFLSNELWIHAGDSITWTFPTHEIHTVTFLKPGQVRPPRPGAGGGCPGTTPDGSTFDGSTCVTSGDDDFVDGKTYTVTFPTAGNFKLVCLVHNDMTGAVHVLARSEALPHDQAFYDAQARQDQTELLADGRRLKGRGTATAQQTPGDEVTVGIGEIVANGGGSHTVSVMRFLQETIVVRVGDTVEWTNLDPITPHTVTFGTEPSGPPQPPSAGVTVDTDGARHAVLTSPAESSHSGFLQAAFQDRVGLAQFPLGVTRFRVTFEAPGTFNYICALHDDLGMTGRVIVKPNH
;
A
#
# COMPACT_ATOMS: atom_id res chain seq x y z
N MET A 1 79.60 -42.82 -62.43
CA MET A 1 79.51 -41.29 -62.57
C MET A 1 78.04 -40.92 -62.52
N ASN A 2 77.52 -40.62 -61.35
CA ASN A 2 76.14 -40.20 -61.17
C ASN A 2 76.13 -38.82 -60.55
N ARG A 3 75.57 -37.87 -61.25
CA ARG A 3 75.38 -36.47 -60.76
C ARG A 3 74.03 -36.42 -60.01
N PHE A 4 74.11 -36.05 -58.75
CA PHE A 4 72.89 -35.68 -57.93
C PHE A 4 72.58 -34.24 -58.19
N THR A 5 71.40 -33.99 -58.73
CA THR A 5 70.80 -32.61 -58.80
C THR A 5 69.96 -32.38 -57.56
N SER A 6 70.34 -31.37 -56.76
CA SER A 6 69.59 -30.92 -55.58
C SER A 6 68.46 -29.98 -55.98
N ALA A 7 67.24 -30.40 -55.74
CA ALA A 7 66.06 -29.51 -55.86
C ALA A 7 65.89 -28.60 -54.60
N ARG A 8 65.83 -27.32 -54.81
CA ARG A 8 65.52 -26.33 -53.74
C ARG A 8 63.98 -26.19 -53.61
N LEU A 9 63.41 -26.45 -52.41
CA LEU A 9 62.06 -26.12 -52.11
C LEU A 9 61.89 -24.63 -51.86
N PRO A 10 60.78 -23.98 -52.28
CA PRO A 10 60.49 -22.58 -51.97
C PRO A 10 59.94 -22.41 -50.54
N SER A 11 60.50 -21.45 -49.80
CA SER A 11 60.02 -21.05 -48.47
C SER A 11 58.66 -20.32 -48.59
N ILE A 12 57.60 -20.92 -48.06
CA ILE A 12 56.31 -20.29 -47.93
C ILE A 12 56.34 -19.39 -46.67
N ILE A 13 56.40 -18.09 -46.85
CA ILE A 13 56.20 -17.11 -45.77
C ILE A 13 54.70 -17.09 -45.42
N ARG A 14 54.36 -17.64 -44.27
CA ARG A 14 53.01 -17.50 -43.71
C ARG A 14 52.90 -16.15 -43.06
N CYS A 15 52.23 -15.16 -43.69
CA CYS A 15 51.79 -13.94 -43.05
C CYS A 15 50.67 -14.28 -42.05
N LEU A 16 50.97 -14.16 -40.75
CA LEU A 16 49.98 -14.21 -39.66
C LEU A 16 49.28 -12.85 -39.63
N VAL A 17 48.05 -12.76 -40.14
CA VAL A 17 47.23 -11.56 -39.98
C VAL A 17 46.60 -11.65 -38.57
N LEU A 18 47.15 -10.87 -37.61
CA LEU A 18 46.52 -10.64 -36.32
C LEU A 18 45.28 -9.77 -36.55
N LEU A 19 44.08 -10.34 -36.49
CA LEU A 19 42.85 -9.61 -36.38
C LEU A 19 42.78 -9.04 -34.94
N ALA A 20 43.10 -7.78 -34.74
CA ALA A 20 42.80 -7.05 -33.51
C ALA A 20 41.30 -6.78 -33.49
N THR A 21 40.54 -7.54 -32.73
CA THR A 21 39.17 -7.21 -32.42
C THR A 21 39.14 -5.97 -31.54
N VAL A 22 38.81 -4.82 -32.11
CA VAL A 22 38.52 -3.60 -31.38
C VAL A 22 37.20 -3.83 -30.66
N ILE A 23 37.25 -4.14 -29.36
CA ILE A 23 36.08 -4.14 -28.49
C ILE A 23 35.74 -2.67 -28.26
N ALA A 24 34.81 -2.14 -29.03
CA ALA A 24 34.25 -0.82 -28.77
C ALA A 24 33.58 -0.85 -27.37
N PRO A 25 33.81 0.16 -26.52
CA PRO A 25 33.09 0.26 -25.26
C PRO A 25 31.61 0.33 -25.55
N GLN A 26 30.87 -0.66 -25.08
CA GLN A 26 29.41 -0.64 -25.11
C GLN A 26 28.97 0.50 -24.19
N VAL A 27 28.38 1.54 -24.72
CA VAL A 27 27.68 2.56 -23.93
C VAL A 27 26.43 1.88 -23.38
N VAL A 28 26.52 1.40 -22.15
CA VAL A 28 25.37 0.84 -21.45
C VAL A 28 24.51 2.02 -21.01
N HIS A 29 23.39 2.20 -21.68
CA HIS A 29 22.41 3.21 -21.31
C HIS A 29 21.74 2.83 -19.98
N ALA A 30 21.39 3.87 -19.19
CA ALA A 30 20.51 3.69 -18.03
C ALA A 30 19.15 3.18 -18.49
N SER A 31 18.62 2.18 -17.80
CA SER A 31 17.29 1.63 -18.07
C SER A 31 16.25 2.30 -17.19
N VAL A 32 15.02 2.37 -17.67
CA VAL A 32 13.84 2.73 -16.87
C VAL A 32 13.05 1.44 -16.67
N TRP A 33 12.80 1.11 -15.41
CA TRP A 33 11.99 -0.02 -14.98
C TRP A 33 10.63 0.46 -14.59
N GLU A 34 9.61 -0.37 -14.76
CA GLU A 34 8.22 -0.06 -14.43
C GLU A 34 7.73 -0.94 -13.28
N ALA A 35 6.94 -0.36 -12.38
CA ALA A 35 6.30 -1.04 -11.26
C ALA A 35 4.93 -0.44 -10.97
N ILE A 36 4.12 -1.13 -10.19
CA ILE A 36 2.75 -0.73 -9.88
C ILE A 36 2.60 -0.58 -8.36
N VAL A 37 1.81 0.40 -7.94
CA VAL A 37 1.49 0.67 -6.54
C VAL A 37 0.00 0.48 -6.31
N GLY A 38 -0.35 -0.56 -5.56
CA GLY A 38 -1.74 -0.89 -5.30
C GLY A 38 -2.44 -1.64 -6.43
N ALA A 39 -3.54 -2.29 -6.07
CA ALA A 39 -4.54 -2.81 -7.01
C ALA A 39 -5.91 -2.82 -6.33
N GLN A 40 -6.98 -2.70 -7.09
CA GLN A 40 -8.34 -2.67 -6.55
C GLN A 40 -9.30 -3.55 -7.34
N SER A 41 -10.38 -3.98 -6.66
CA SER A 41 -11.50 -4.64 -7.33
C SER A 41 -12.31 -3.65 -8.15
N ALA A 42 -13.12 -4.15 -9.09
CA ALA A 42 -13.95 -3.30 -9.96
C ALA A 42 -15.00 -2.47 -9.19
N ASP A 43 -15.38 -2.90 -7.97
CA ASP A 43 -16.25 -2.17 -7.05
C ASP A 43 -15.47 -1.37 -6.01
N GLU A 44 -14.14 -1.29 -6.16
CA GLU A 44 -13.18 -0.57 -5.30
C GLU A 44 -13.21 -1.00 -3.82
N GLY A 45 -14.07 -1.93 -3.48
CA GLY A 45 -14.27 -2.40 -2.11
C GLY A 45 -13.19 -3.34 -1.59
N ILE A 46 -12.29 -3.81 -2.45
CA ILE A 46 -11.12 -4.62 -2.08
C ILE A 46 -9.88 -3.92 -2.60
N GLN A 47 -8.98 -3.60 -1.70
CA GLN A 47 -7.72 -2.94 -1.98
C GLN A 47 -6.55 -3.87 -1.67
N ALA A 48 -5.64 -4.02 -2.63
CA ALA A 48 -4.34 -4.63 -2.43
C ALA A 48 -3.32 -3.54 -2.12
N LEU A 49 -3.00 -3.34 -0.86
CA LEU A 49 -2.02 -2.37 -0.37
C LEU A 49 -0.63 -2.98 -0.55
N ALA A 50 -0.08 -2.89 -1.76
CA ALA A 50 1.11 -3.63 -2.17
C ALA A 50 1.94 -2.85 -3.20
N PHE A 51 3.26 -3.02 -3.18
CA PHE A 51 4.12 -2.74 -4.32
C PHE A 51 4.15 -4.00 -5.21
N LEU A 52 3.90 -3.85 -6.49
CA LEU A 52 3.79 -4.93 -7.46
C LEU A 52 4.81 -4.71 -8.60
N SER A 53 5.92 -5.41 -8.65
CA SER A 53 6.47 -6.35 -7.68
C SER A 53 7.08 -5.63 -6.47
N ASN A 54 7.13 -6.28 -5.31
CA ASN A 54 7.70 -5.69 -4.11
C ASN A 54 9.21 -5.94 -3.93
N GLU A 55 9.85 -6.63 -4.85
CA GLU A 55 11.30 -6.84 -4.89
C GLU A 55 11.82 -6.65 -6.33
N LEU A 56 12.71 -5.70 -6.52
CA LEU A 56 13.25 -5.32 -7.83
C LEU A 56 14.77 -5.31 -7.82
N TRP A 57 15.38 -5.85 -8.87
CA TRP A 57 16.83 -5.87 -9.10
C TRP A 57 17.14 -5.05 -10.33
N ILE A 58 17.94 -4.01 -10.16
CA ILE A 58 18.30 -3.04 -11.22
C ILE A 58 19.80 -2.75 -11.19
N HIS A 59 20.32 -2.01 -12.16
CA HIS A 59 21.72 -1.54 -12.13
C HIS A 59 21.85 -0.11 -11.60
N ALA A 60 23.01 0.18 -11.04
CA ALA A 60 23.38 1.56 -10.70
C ALA A 60 23.26 2.49 -11.91
N GLY A 61 22.55 3.61 -11.72
CA GLY A 61 22.19 4.59 -12.74
C GLY A 61 20.84 4.33 -13.40
N ASP A 62 20.18 3.21 -13.15
CA ASP A 62 18.81 2.97 -13.63
C ASP A 62 17.78 3.74 -12.79
N SER A 63 16.59 3.87 -13.34
CA SER A 63 15.41 4.47 -12.67
C SER A 63 14.27 3.47 -12.59
N ILE A 64 13.40 3.64 -11.62
CA ILE A 64 12.12 2.92 -11.54
C ILE A 64 11.00 3.96 -11.59
N THR A 65 10.00 3.71 -12.42
CA THR A 65 8.76 4.49 -12.50
C THR A 65 7.63 3.66 -11.91
N TRP A 66 7.03 4.13 -10.84
CA TRP A 66 5.84 3.54 -10.21
C TRP A 66 4.58 4.22 -10.72
N THR A 67 3.60 3.42 -11.14
CA THR A 67 2.26 3.86 -11.53
C THR A 67 1.26 3.57 -10.42
N PHE A 68 0.38 4.51 -10.10
CA PHE A 68 -0.66 4.44 -9.07
C PHE A 68 -2.04 4.28 -9.72
N PRO A 69 -2.56 3.05 -9.92
CA PRO A 69 -3.80 2.82 -10.65
C PRO A 69 -5.05 2.74 -9.74
N THR A 70 -4.93 3.07 -8.46
CA THR A 70 -6.02 2.93 -7.49
C THR A 70 -6.46 4.28 -6.95
N HIS A 71 -7.70 4.35 -6.45
CA HIS A 71 -8.19 5.52 -5.70
C HIS A 71 -7.69 5.54 -4.26
N GLU A 72 -7.22 4.39 -3.73
CA GLU A 72 -6.58 4.35 -2.43
C GLU A 72 -5.21 5.03 -2.46
N ILE A 73 -4.94 5.86 -1.47
CA ILE A 73 -3.74 6.70 -1.39
C ILE A 73 -2.53 5.87 -0.98
N HIS A 74 -1.46 5.96 -1.75
CA HIS A 74 -0.19 5.31 -1.47
C HIS A 74 0.99 6.28 -1.60
N THR A 75 2.14 5.91 -1.00
CA THR A 75 3.41 6.60 -1.26
C THR A 75 4.48 5.63 -1.71
N VAL A 76 5.37 6.10 -2.59
CA VAL A 76 6.67 5.49 -2.86
C VAL A 76 7.69 6.26 -2.05
N THR A 77 8.29 5.61 -1.04
CA THR A 77 9.22 6.29 -0.13
C THR A 77 10.45 5.46 0.15
N PHE A 78 11.61 6.09 0.05
CA PHE A 78 12.91 5.55 0.43
C PHE A 78 13.46 6.37 1.58
N LEU A 79 13.61 5.73 2.74
CA LEU A 79 14.19 6.33 3.94
C LEU A 79 15.71 6.14 3.93
N LYS A 80 16.47 7.11 4.44
CA LYS A 80 17.90 6.90 4.64
C LYS A 80 18.15 5.81 5.71
N PRO A 81 19.26 5.08 5.67
CA PRO A 81 19.60 4.07 6.66
C PRO A 81 19.50 4.60 8.09
N GLY A 82 18.80 3.86 8.95
CA GLY A 82 18.59 4.25 10.36
C GLY A 82 17.57 5.35 10.61
N GLN A 83 16.93 5.88 9.55
CA GLN A 83 15.85 6.85 9.73
C GLN A 83 14.59 6.15 10.26
N VAL A 84 14.00 6.73 11.31
CA VAL A 84 12.69 6.29 11.81
C VAL A 84 11.63 6.67 10.77
N ARG A 85 10.75 5.71 10.46
CA ARG A 85 9.64 5.95 9.55
C ARG A 85 8.72 7.04 10.14
N PRO A 86 8.47 8.15 9.43
CA PRO A 86 7.47 9.12 9.86
C PRO A 86 6.06 8.51 9.79
N PRO A 87 5.12 8.97 10.62
CA PRO A 87 3.76 8.43 10.66
C PRO A 87 2.94 8.73 9.40
N ARG A 88 3.36 9.72 8.62
CA ARG A 88 2.77 10.13 7.33
C ARG A 88 3.74 11.08 6.60
N PRO A 89 3.54 11.34 5.30
CA PRO A 89 4.29 12.36 4.58
C PRO A 89 4.21 13.72 5.28
N GLY A 90 5.32 14.45 5.27
CA GLY A 90 5.37 15.79 5.88
C GLY A 90 5.31 15.87 7.42
N ALA A 91 5.19 14.73 8.12
CA ALA A 91 5.11 14.72 9.59
C ALA A 91 6.46 14.90 10.31
N GLY A 92 7.51 15.31 9.60
CA GLY A 92 8.86 15.47 10.15
C GLY A 92 9.71 14.20 10.04
N GLY A 93 10.66 14.00 10.98
CA GLY A 93 11.54 12.82 10.94
C GLY A 93 12.58 12.84 9.81
N GLY A 94 12.83 14.01 9.20
CA GLY A 94 13.82 14.18 8.13
C GLY A 94 13.34 13.68 6.75
N CYS A 95 12.04 13.48 6.58
CA CYS A 95 11.41 13.21 5.30
C CYS A 95 10.54 14.41 4.91
N PRO A 96 10.67 14.99 3.71
CA PRO A 96 9.80 16.07 3.24
C PRO A 96 8.36 15.56 3.02
N GLY A 97 7.41 16.46 2.75
CA GLY A 97 6.05 16.11 2.35
C GLY A 97 6.02 15.39 1.02
N THR A 98 6.79 15.92 0.06
CA THR A 98 7.02 15.33 -1.27
C THR A 98 8.39 15.71 -1.80
N THR A 99 8.93 14.90 -2.71
CA THR A 99 10.12 15.21 -3.51
C THR A 99 9.76 15.19 -5.00
N PRO A 100 10.45 15.98 -5.84
CA PRO A 100 10.13 16.06 -7.27
C PRO A 100 10.17 14.68 -7.96
N ASP A 101 9.32 14.48 -8.95
CA ASP A 101 9.42 13.35 -9.87
C ASP A 101 10.80 13.33 -10.55
N GLY A 102 11.39 12.14 -10.73
CA GLY A 102 12.76 11.97 -11.19
C GLY A 102 13.83 12.19 -10.13
N SER A 103 13.46 12.33 -8.84
CA SER A 103 14.41 12.44 -7.73
C SER A 103 15.42 11.31 -7.70
N THR A 104 16.63 11.63 -7.25
CA THR A 104 17.72 10.65 -7.08
C THR A 104 17.78 10.16 -5.65
N PHE A 105 17.87 8.84 -5.46
CA PHE A 105 18.07 8.22 -4.16
C PHE A 105 19.41 7.46 -4.10
N ASP A 106 20.30 7.93 -3.26
CA ASP A 106 21.61 7.33 -2.98
C ASP A 106 21.79 6.87 -1.52
N GLY A 107 20.69 6.95 -0.73
CA GLY A 107 20.70 6.65 0.68
C GLY A 107 21.03 7.84 1.59
N SER A 108 21.39 9.01 1.08
CA SER A 108 21.80 10.17 1.89
C SER A 108 20.61 10.96 2.45
N THR A 109 19.51 11.03 1.72
CA THR A 109 18.32 11.80 2.07
C THR A 109 17.05 10.99 1.79
N CYS A 110 15.96 11.26 2.52
CA CYS A 110 14.66 10.67 2.22
C CYS A 110 14.12 11.16 0.88
N VAL A 111 13.58 10.23 0.07
CA VAL A 111 12.85 10.51 -1.16
C VAL A 111 11.44 9.95 -1.02
N THR A 112 10.42 10.74 -1.34
CA THR A 112 9.01 10.33 -1.22
C THR A 112 8.14 11.00 -2.28
N SER A 113 7.20 10.24 -2.82
CA SER A 113 6.17 10.80 -3.71
C SER A 113 5.24 11.79 -3.01
N GLY A 114 5.10 11.70 -1.67
CA GLY A 114 4.00 12.36 -0.99
C GLY A 114 2.69 11.57 -1.14
N ASP A 115 1.60 12.12 -0.58
CA ASP A 115 0.26 11.53 -0.58
C ASP A 115 -0.81 12.40 -1.29
N ASP A 116 -0.46 13.64 -1.67
CA ASP A 116 -1.46 14.61 -2.11
C ASP A 116 -2.02 14.38 -3.53
N ASP A 117 -1.35 13.59 -4.38
CA ASP A 117 -1.72 13.52 -5.80
C ASP A 117 -1.42 12.18 -6.49
N PHE A 118 -1.08 11.12 -5.76
CA PHE A 118 -0.66 9.85 -6.38
C PHE A 118 -1.74 8.79 -6.39
N VAL A 119 -2.75 9.04 -7.21
CA VAL A 119 -3.89 8.17 -7.52
C VAL A 119 -4.16 8.22 -9.04
N ASP A 120 -5.04 7.38 -9.56
CA ASP A 120 -5.61 7.46 -10.93
C ASP A 120 -4.58 7.43 -12.08
N GLY A 121 -3.59 6.55 -11.98
CA GLY A 121 -2.61 6.35 -13.05
C GLY A 121 -1.48 7.38 -13.09
N LYS A 122 -1.36 8.24 -12.08
CA LYS A 122 -0.17 9.08 -11.92
C LYS A 122 1.08 8.25 -11.71
N THR A 123 2.22 8.83 -11.98
CA THR A 123 3.52 8.14 -11.90
C THR A 123 4.49 8.90 -11.02
N TYR A 124 5.43 8.17 -10.43
CA TYR A 124 6.56 8.71 -9.69
C TYR A 124 7.82 7.93 -9.99
N THR A 125 8.88 8.63 -10.37
CA THR A 125 10.15 8.06 -10.80
C THR A 125 11.26 8.35 -9.80
N VAL A 126 12.08 7.34 -9.50
CA VAL A 126 13.29 7.50 -8.68
C VAL A 126 14.48 6.91 -9.43
N THR A 127 15.60 7.66 -9.47
CA THR A 127 16.87 7.22 -10.06
C THR A 127 17.83 6.75 -8.97
N PHE A 128 18.51 5.62 -9.20
CA PHE A 128 19.42 4.98 -8.24
C PHE A 128 20.86 5.02 -8.76
N PRO A 129 21.67 6.03 -8.42
CA PRO A 129 23.00 6.21 -8.99
C PRO A 129 24.06 5.24 -8.47
N THR A 130 23.84 4.65 -7.29
CA THR A 130 24.82 3.82 -6.57
C THR A 130 24.27 2.44 -6.24
N ALA A 131 25.15 1.43 -6.27
CA ALA A 131 24.80 0.09 -5.84
C ALA A 131 24.45 0.03 -4.34
N GLY A 132 23.47 -0.80 -3.97
CA GLY A 132 23.00 -0.95 -2.58
C GLY A 132 21.70 -1.72 -2.49
N ASN A 133 21.24 -1.99 -1.27
CA ASN A 133 19.95 -2.57 -1.00
C ASN A 133 19.09 -1.53 -0.26
N PHE A 134 17.99 -1.15 -0.85
CA PHE A 134 17.17 -0.06 -0.37
C PHE A 134 15.76 -0.55 -0.03
N LYS A 135 15.30 -0.21 1.17
CA LYS A 135 13.95 -0.54 1.61
C LYS A 135 12.97 0.49 1.04
N LEU A 136 11.94 0.00 0.36
CA LEU A 136 10.80 0.76 -0.12
C LEU A 136 9.65 0.65 0.90
N VAL A 137 9.00 1.76 1.22
CA VAL A 137 7.88 1.81 2.18
C VAL A 137 6.76 2.73 1.68
N CYS A 138 5.53 2.38 1.98
CA CYS A 138 4.41 3.31 1.96
C CYS A 138 4.31 4.01 3.31
N LEU A 139 4.18 5.35 3.35
CA LEU A 139 4.03 6.09 4.62
C LEU A 139 2.57 6.12 5.13
N VAL A 140 1.61 5.81 4.27
CA VAL A 140 0.20 5.71 4.65
C VAL A 140 -0.10 4.33 5.25
N HIS A 141 0.37 3.25 4.60
CA HIS A 141 0.10 1.88 5.01
C HIS A 141 1.33 1.20 5.63
N ASN A 142 1.27 0.86 6.90
CA ASN A 142 2.43 0.42 7.69
C ASN A 142 3.08 -0.88 7.19
N ASP A 143 2.29 -1.85 6.77
CA ASP A 143 2.77 -3.15 6.27
C ASP A 143 2.74 -3.24 4.73
N MET A 144 2.91 -2.11 4.06
CA MET A 144 3.18 -2.04 2.63
C MET A 144 4.64 -1.67 2.42
N THR A 145 5.47 -2.70 2.19
CA THR A 145 6.92 -2.56 2.05
C THR A 145 7.47 -3.35 0.88
N GLY A 146 8.64 -2.94 0.40
CA GLY A 146 9.37 -3.61 -0.67
C GLY A 146 10.88 -3.41 -0.56
N ALA A 147 11.62 -3.92 -1.53
CA ALA A 147 13.07 -3.80 -1.63
C ALA A 147 13.50 -3.49 -3.07
N VAL A 148 14.50 -2.62 -3.21
CA VAL A 148 15.20 -2.38 -4.46
C VAL A 148 16.66 -2.74 -4.28
N HIS A 149 17.14 -3.72 -5.03
CA HIS A 149 18.52 -4.18 -5.07
C HIS A 149 19.21 -3.57 -6.27
N VAL A 150 20.12 -2.65 -6.03
CA VAL A 150 20.88 -1.96 -7.08
C VAL A 150 22.24 -2.62 -7.21
N LEU A 151 22.47 -3.31 -8.29
CA LEU A 151 23.73 -4.01 -8.59
C LEU A 151 24.71 -3.10 -9.33
N ALA A 152 26.00 -3.45 -9.25
CA ALA A 152 26.99 -2.85 -10.14
C ALA A 152 26.66 -3.25 -11.60
N ARG A 153 26.97 -2.35 -12.56
CA ARG A 153 26.66 -2.64 -13.98
C ARG A 153 27.38 -3.84 -14.58
N SER A 154 28.42 -4.33 -13.93
CA SER A 154 29.14 -5.54 -14.33
C SER A 154 28.50 -6.85 -13.87
N GLU A 155 27.52 -6.78 -12.97
CA GLU A 155 26.80 -7.92 -12.44
C GLU A 155 25.58 -8.23 -13.33
N ALA A 156 25.21 -9.51 -13.43
CA ALA A 156 24.02 -9.88 -14.18
C ALA A 156 22.74 -9.68 -13.33
N LEU A 157 21.71 -9.10 -13.91
CA LEU A 157 20.40 -9.04 -13.26
C LEU A 157 19.75 -10.43 -13.26
N PRO A 158 19.07 -10.81 -12.15
CA PRO A 158 18.41 -12.11 -12.08
C PRO A 158 17.16 -12.18 -12.97
N HIS A 159 16.53 -11.04 -13.24
CA HIS A 159 15.26 -10.95 -13.95
C HIS A 159 15.24 -9.73 -14.89
N ASP A 160 14.38 -9.79 -15.88
CA ASP A 160 14.05 -8.68 -16.78
C ASP A 160 12.69 -8.05 -16.44
N GLN A 161 12.30 -7.00 -17.16
CA GLN A 161 11.01 -6.32 -16.96
C GLN A 161 9.83 -7.28 -17.18
N ALA A 162 9.91 -8.18 -18.15
CA ALA A 162 8.83 -9.10 -18.45
C ALA A 162 8.53 -10.07 -17.30
N PHE A 163 9.57 -10.45 -16.54
CA PHE A 163 9.41 -11.24 -15.32
C PHE A 163 8.63 -10.45 -14.25
N TYR A 164 9.02 -9.19 -13.98
CA TYR A 164 8.35 -8.34 -12.98
C TYR A 164 6.91 -8.04 -13.38
N ASP A 165 6.64 -7.80 -14.65
CA ASP A 165 5.29 -7.60 -15.17
C ASP A 165 4.41 -8.85 -14.97
N ALA A 166 4.97 -10.03 -15.17
CA ALA A 166 4.24 -11.28 -14.96
C ALA A 166 3.96 -11.52 -13.48
N GLN A 167 4.95 -11.28 -12.62
CA GLN A 167 4.82 -11.38 -11.17
C GLN A 167 3.77 -10.38 -10.65
N ALA A 168 3.83 -9.11 -11.07
CA ALA A 168 2.87 -8.09 -10.65
C ALA A 168 1.43 -8.48 -11.00
N ARG A 169 1.19 -9.03 -12.21
CA ARG A 169 -0.15 -9.51 -12.62
C ARG A 169 -0.61 -10.71 -11.79
N GLN A 170 0.31 -11.62 -11.45
CA GLN A 170 0.00 -12.77 -10.61
C GLN A 170 -0.36 -12.31 -9.19
N ASP A 171 0.50 -11.50 -8.55
CA ASP A 171 0.32 -10.98 -7.20
C ASP A 171 -0.99 -10.18 -7.10
N GLN A 172 -1.29 -9.32 -8.07
CA GLN A 172 -2.56 -8.61 -8.17
C GLN A 172 -3.75 -9.56 -8.17
N THR A 173 -3.69 -10.60 -9.00
CA THR A 173 -4.79 -11.58 -9.14
C THR A 173 -5.02 -12.34 -7.84
N GLU A 174 -3.94 -12.77 -7.20
CA GLU A 174 -3.98 -13.52 -5.94
C GLU A 174 -4.49 -12.66 -4.78
N LEU A 175 -3.95 -11.45 -4.61
CA LEU A 175 -4.38 -10.53 -3.55
C LEU A 175 -5.87 -10.16 -3.66
N LEU A 176 -6.34 -9.85 -4.86
CA LEU A 176 -7.76 -9.53 -5.05
C LEU A 176 -8.66 -10.77 -4.85
N ALA A 177 -8.15 -11.99 -5.15
CA ALA A 177 -8.87 -13.22 -4.83
C ALA A 177 -8.91 -13.47 -3.32
N ASP A 178 -7.84 -13.21 -2.60
CA ASP A 178 -7.77 -13.27 -1.15
C ASP A 178 -8.75 -12.30 -0.51
N GLY A 179 -8.79 -11.06 -0.99
CA GLY A 179 -9.76 -10.06 -0.54
C GLY A 179 -11.22 -10.51 -0.73
N ARG A 180 -11.55 -11.13 -1.87
CA ARG A 180 -12.89 -11.69 -2.08
C ARG A 180 -13.21 -12.81 -1.08
N ARG A 181 -12.25 -13.71 -0.79
CA ARG A 181 -12.41 -14.76 0.23
C ARG A 181 -12.59 -14.16 1.63
N LEU A 182 -11.80 -13.13 1.94
CA LEU A 182 -11.86 -12.43 3.22
C LEU A 182 -13.21 -11.72 3.40
N LYS A 183 -13.70 -10.99 2.39
CA LYS A 183 -15.02 -10.37 2.35
C LYS A 183 -16.13 -11.41 2.58
N GLY A 184 -16.05 -12.55 1.88
CA GLY A 184 -17.03 -13.64 2.03
C GLY A 184 -17.07 -14.21 3.44
N ARG A 185 -15.91 -14.49 4.06
CA ARG A 185 -15.81 -14.95 5.45
C ARG A 185 -16.36 -13.91 6.43
N GLY A 186 -15.94 -12.66 6.29
CA GLY A 186 -16.40 -11.57 7.15
C GLY A 186 -17.90 -11.35 7.08
N THR A 187 -18.48 -11.37 5.88
CA THR A 187 -19.95 -11.28 5.70
C THR A 187 -20.69 -12.46 6.35
N ALA A 188 -20.19 -13.69 6.18
CA ALA A 188 -20.79 -14.87 6.80
C ALA A 188 -20.73 -14.82 8.33
N THR A 189 -19.63 -14.31 8.90
CA THR A 189 -19.50 -14.09 10.34
C THR A 189 -20.49 -13.01 10.82
N ALA A 190 -20.55 -11.86 10.13
CA ALA A 190 -21.46 -10.77 10.47
C ALA A 190 -22.94 -11.21 10.47
N GLN A 191 -23.35 -12.14 9.60
CA GLN A 191 -24.69 -12.71 9.59
C GLN A 191 -25.01 -13.63 10.79
N GLN A 192 -24.00 -14.11 11.49
CA GLN A 192 -24.12 -14.96 12.68
C GLN A 192 -23.96 -14.17 13.98
N THR A 193 -23.51 -12.92 13.88
CA THR A 193 -23.36 -12.00 15.01
C THR A 193 -24.71 -11.37 15.35
N PRO A 194 -24.96 -10.94 16.60
CA PRO A 194 -26.14 -10.16 16.95
C PRO A 194 -26.37 -9.01 15.97
N GLY A 195 -27.63 -8.69 15.67
CA GLY A 195 -28.00 -7.70 14.66
C GLY A 195 -27.62 -6.25 14.99
N ASP A 196 -26.95 -6.03 16.11
CA ASP A 196 -26.46 -4.78 16.64
C ASP A 196 -24.93 -4.63 16.56
N GLU A 197 -24.22 -5.58 15.92
CA GLU A 197 -22.77 -5.50 15.69
C GLU A 197 -22.43 -5.37 14.20
N VAL A 198 -21.48 -4.47 13.87
CA VAL A 198 -20.98 -4.22 12.51
C VAL A 198 -19.46 -4.34 12.45
N THR A 199 -18.97 -5.15 11.54
CA THR A 199 -17.55 -5.15 11.21
C THR A 199 -17.22 -3.99 10.28
N VAL A 200 -16.27 -3.14 10.68
CA VAL A 200 -15.78 -1.99 9.93
C VAL A 200 -14.44 -2.36 9.28
N GLY A 201 -14.47 -2.71 8.01
CA GLY A 201 -13.28 -3.20 7.33
C GLY A 201 -12.78 -4.53 7.88
N ILE A 202 -12.05 -5.24 7.10
CA ILE A 202 -11.30 -6.45 7.49
C ILE A 202 -10.09 -6.59 6.56
N GLY A 203 -8.93 -6.95 7.10
CA GLY A 203 -7.71 -7.08 6.32
C GLY A 203 -6.87 -8.26 6.74
N GLU A 204 -5.91 -8.63 5.88
CA GLU A 204 -4.94 -9.68 6.14
C GLU A 204 -3.55 -9.24 5.65
N ILE A 205 -2.55 -9.35 6.53
CA ILE A 205 -1.16 -9.02 6.20
C ILE A 205 -0.46 -10.29 5.72
N VAL A 206 0.22 -10.17 4.58
CA VAL A 206 1.04 -11.23 3.99
C VAL A 206 2.47 -10.70 3.85
N ALA A 207 3.46 -11.51 4.20
CA ALA A 207 4.87 -11.21 4.03
C ALA A 207 5.53 -12.21 3.08
N ASN A 208 6.47 -11.72 2.27
CA ASN A 208 7.33 -12.52 1.40
C ASN A 208 8.78 -12.04 1.47
N GLY A 209 9.67 -12.53 0.59
CA GLY A 209 11.09 -12.16 0.57
C GLY A 209 11.36 -10.68 0.36
N GLY A 210 10.54 -10.00 -0.45
CA GLY A 210 10.70 -8.57 -0.77
C GLY A 210 10.14 -7.64 0.30
N GLY A 211 9.18 -8.10 1.11
CA GLY A 211 8.54 -7.25 2.12
C GLY A 211 7.18 -7.76 2.57
N SER A 212 6.31 -6.85 2.93
CA SER A 212 4.93 -7.12 3.34
C SER A 212 3.94 -6.32 2.50
N HIS A 213 2.74 -6.85 2.39
CA HIS A 213 1.59 -6.20 1.80
C HIS A 213 0.33 -6.61 2.56
N THR A 214 -0.73 -5.86 2.37
CA THR A 214 -2.02 -6.12 3.00
C THR A 214 -3.11 -6.19 1.92
N VAL A 215 -4.04 -7.10 2.07
CA VAL A 215 -5.32 -7.01 1.41
C VAL A 215 -6.34 -6.47 2.39
N SER A 216 -7.05 -5.41 2.01
CA SER A 216 -8.06 -4.75 2.83
C SER A 216 -9.41 -4.75 2.13
N VAL A 217 -10.47 -4.97 2.91
CA VAL A 217 -11.87 -4.86 2.46
C VAL A 217 -12.46 -3.58 3.03
N MET A 218 -12.58 -2.56 2.19
CA MET A 218 -13.10 -1.23 2.52
C MET A 218 -14.64 -1.24 2.48
N ARG A 219 -15.26 -1.97 3.41
CA ARG A 219 -16.73 -2.09 3.50
C ARG A 219 -17.17 -2.28 4.94
N PHE A 220 -18.36 -1.78 5.25
CA PHE A 220 -19.10 -2.23 6.42
C PHE A 220 -19.72 -3.59 6.11
N LEU A 221 -19.31 -4.64 6.82
CA LEU A 221 -19.74 -6.01 6.52
C LEU A 221 -21.13 -6.33 7.13
N GLN A 222 -21.99 -5.43 7.09
CA GLN A 222 -23.43 -5.45 7.34
C GLN A 222 -23.95 -4.05 7.04
N GLU A 223 -24.10 -3.75 5.76
CA GLU A 223 -24.42 -2.40 5.26
C GLU A 223 -25.79 -1.89 5.75
N THR A 224 -26.70 -2.78 6.13
CA THR A 224 -28.03 -2.40 6.63
C THR A 224 -28.32 -3.12 7.93
N ILE A 225 -28.54 -2.35 8.97
CA ILE A 225 -28.89 -2.80 10.33
C ILE A 225 -30.34 -2.37 10.63
N VAL A 226 -31.09 -3.23 11.30
CA VAL A 226 -32.47 -2.93 11.75
C VAL A 226 -32.54 -3.14 13.25
N VAL A 227 -32.79 -2.05 13.98
CA VAL A 227 -32.88 -2.00 15.45
C VAL A 227 -34.14 -1.25 15.88
N ARG A 228 -34.37 -1.11 17.19
CA ARG A 228 -35.47 -0.34 17.80
C ARG A 228 -34.96 0.89 18.52
N VAL A 229 -35.83 1.82 18.80
CA VAL A 229 -35.51 2.99 19.65
C VAL A 229 -35.00 2.50 21.01
N GLY A 230 -33.85 3.07 21.43
CA GLY A 230 -33.15 2.68 22.65
C GLY A 230 -32.05 1.64 22.44
N ASP A 231 -32.04 0.94 21.30
CA ASP A 231 -30.96 -0.02 21.02
C ASP A 231 -29.63 0.67 20.68
N THR A 232 -28.54 -0.02 20.97
CA THR A 232 -27.18 0.42 20.68
C THR A 232 -26.56 -0.49 19.63
N VAL A 233 -25.93 0.08 18.61
CA VAL A 233 -25.14 -0.63 17.61
C VAL A 233 -23.66 -0.41 17.88
N GLU A 234 -22.86 -1.46 17.79
CA GLU A 234 -21.41 -1.41 17.91
C GLU A 234 -20.73 -1.65 16.57
N TRP A 235 -19.79 -0.78 16.21
CA TRP A 235 -18.89 -0.91 15.06
C TRP A 235 -17.50 -1.26 15.55
N THR A 236 -16.93 -2.34 14.99
CA THR A 236 -15.58 -2.82 15.34
C THR A 236 -14.70 -2.88 14.10
N ASN A 237 -13.58 -2.14 14.10
CA ASN A 237 -12.58 -2.21 13.03
C ASN A 237 -11.73 -3.49 13.20
N LEU A 238 -11.73 -4.35 12.17
CA LEU A 238 -10.93 -5.57 12.07
C LEU A 238 -9.86 -5.49 10.98
N ASP A 239 -9.70 -4.33 10.33
CA ASP A 239 -8.59 -4.11 9.40
C ASP A 239 -7.30 -3.85 10.19
N PRO A 240 -6.25 -4.67 10.03
CA PRO A 240 -5.04 -4.55 10.85
C PRO A 240 -4.19 -3.33 10.51
N ILE A 241 -4.43 -2.69 9.35
CA ILE A 241 -3.59 -1.62 8.83
C ILE A 241 -4.36 -0.34 8.57
N THR A 242 -5.55 -0.46 7.97
CA THR A 242 -6.30 0.71 7.52
C THR A 242 -7.18 1.26 8.64
N PRO A 243 -7.03 2.53 9.00
CA PRO A 243 -8.00 3.19 9.87
C PRO A 243 -9.31 3.41 9.14
N HIS A 244 -10.41 3.29 9.85
CA HIS A 244 -11.73 3.61 9.34
C HIS A 244 -12.44 4.58 10.26
N THR A 245 -13.57 5.15 9.80
CA THR A 245 -14.46 5.97 10.62
C THR A 245 -15.89 5.49 10.48
N VAL A 246 -16.73 5.88 11.43
CA VAL A 246 -18.18 5.80 11.34
C VAL A 246 -18.71 7.20 11.50
N THR A 247 -19.26 7.75 10.43
CA THR A 247 -19.65 9.16 10.34
C THR A 247 -21.12 9.27 9.93
N PHE A 248 -21.94 9.84 10.79
CA PHE A 248 -23.33 10.18 10.54
C PHE A 248 -23.45 11.66 10.21
N GLY A 249 -24.28 12.04 9.25
CA GLY A 249 -24.55 13.43 8.89
C GLY A 249 -23.37 14.09 8.17
N THR A 250 -22.90 15.23 8.70
CA THR A 250 -21.85 16.03 8.05
C THR A 250 -20.48 15.40 8.22
N GLU A 251 -19.79 15.21 7.12
CA GLU A 251 -18.41 14.74 7.11
C GLU A 251 -17.45 15.82 7.62
N PRO A 252 -16.50 15.47 8.53
CA PRO A 252 -15.47 16.40 8.98
C PRO A 252 -14.46 16.68 7.87
N SER A 253 -13.99 17.91 7.75
CA SER A 253 -12.98 18.30 6.76
C SER A 253 -11.56 18.02 7.26
N GLY A 254 -10.80 17.24 6.49
CA GLY A 254 -9.36 17.04 6.62
C GLY A 254 -8.89 16.16 7.79
N PRO A 255 -7.74 15.48 7.64
CA PRO A 255 -7.08 14.74 8.71
C PRO A 255 -6.25 15.66 9.63
N PRO A 256 -5.98 15.28 10.90
CA PRO A 256 -6.59 14.15 11.60
C PRO A 256 -8.05 14.43 11.97
N GLN A 257 -8.88 13.39 11.92
CA GLN A 257 -10.30 13.50 12.24
C GLN A 257 -10.56 13.09 13.70
N PRO A 258 -10.64 14.03 14.62
CA PRO A 258 -10.99 13.74 16.00
C PRO A 258 -12.47 13.35 16.10
N PRO A 259 -12.89 12.58 17.12
CA PRO A 259 -14.30 12.30 17.33
C PRO A 259 -15.09 13.58 17.58
N SER A 260 -16.38 13.57 17.28
CA SER A 260 -17.29 14.67 17.60
C SER A 260 -17.30 15.00 19.11
N ALA A 261 -17.53 16.24 19.45
CA ALA A 261 -17.49 16.73 20.84
C ALA A 261 -18.47 15.99 21.80
N GLY A 262 -19.57 15.43 21.29
CA GLY A 262 -20.54 14.66 22.08
C GLY A 262 -20.17 13.17 22.25
N VAL A 263 -19.07 12.71 21.69
CA VAL A 263 -18.63 11.32 21.81
C VAL A 263 -17.92 11.13 23.15
N THR A 264 -18.40 10.18 23.96
CA THR A 264 -17.81 9.78 25.23
C THR A 264 -16.96 8.52 25.06
N VAL A 265 -16.29 8.09 26.12
CA VAL A 265 -15.55 6.81 26.16
C VAL A 265 -16.13 5.94 27.27
N ASP A 266 -16.57 4.76 26.90
CA ASP A 266 -17.09 3.76 27.84
C ASP A 266 -15.96 3.14 28.69
N THR A 267 -16.34 2.48 29.77
CA THR A 267 -15.36 1.85 30.71
C THR A 267 -14.48 0.78 30.06
N ASP A 268 -14.91 0.20 28.94
CA ASP A 268 -14.18 -0.80 28.14
C ASP A 268 -13.39 -0.20 26.98
N GLY A 269 -13.31 1.15 26.92
CA GLY A 269 -12.54 1.89 25.93
C GLY A 269 -13.25 2.15 24.59
N ALA A 270 -14.46 1.65 24.38
CA ALA A 270 -15.24 1.97 23.19
C ALA A 270 -15.67 3.46 23.21
N ARG A 271 -15.63 4.11 22.06
CA ARG A 271 -16.27 5.44 21.91
C ARG A 271 -17.77 5.26 21.82
N HIS A 272 -18.53 6.22 22.34
CA HIS A 272 -19.98 6.13 22.42
C HIS A 272 -20.65 7.48 22.11
N ALA A 273 -21.63 7.46 21.22
CA ALA A 273 -22.50 8.58 20.91
C ALA A 273 -23.98 8.21 21.12
N VAL A 274 -24.83 9.20 21.31
CA VAL A 274 -26.29 9.08 21.34
C VAL A 274 -26.84 9.93 20.22
N LEU A 275 -27.71 9.36 19.36
CA LEU A 275 -28.41 10.08 18.30
C LEU A 275 -29.89 10.13 18.58
N THR A 276 -30.42 11.37 18.70
CA THR A 276 -31.83 11.64 19.00
C THR A 276 -32.63 12.00 17.75
N SER A 277 -31.96 12.12 16.59
CA SER A 277 -32.57 12.43 15.29
C SER A 277 -31.70 11.94 14.13
N PRO A 278 -32.33 11.46 13.03
CA PRO A 278 -31.59 11.13 11.79
C PRO A 278 -30.85 12.31 11.14
N ALA A 279 -31.14 13.55 11.54
CA ALA A 279 -30.48 14.76 11.05
C ALA A 279 -29.22 15.13 11.85
N GLU A 280 -28.97 14.44 12.97
CA GLU A 280 -27.78 14.72 13.79
C GLU A 280 -26.51 14.19 13.16
N SER A 281 -25.41 14.92 13.37
CA SER A 281 -24.08 14.50 12.94
C SER A 281 -23.30 13.94 14.12
N SER A 282 -22.63 12.81 13.90
CA SER A 282 -21.69 12.21 14.83
C SER A 282 -20.56 11.52 14.08
N HIS A 283 -19.35 11.67 14.57
CA HIS A 283 -18.16 11.12 13.96
C HIS A 283 -17.32 10.38 15.01
N SER A 284 -16.98 9.14 14.72
CA SER A 284 -16.21 8.28 15.63
C SER A 284 -14.77 8.74 15.85
N GLY A 285 -14.21 9.58 14.96
CA GLY A 285 -12.77 9.67 14.78
C GLY A 285 -12.21 8.35 14.22
N PHE A 286 -10.90 8.24 14.11
CA PHE A 286 -10.27 7.02 13.60
C PHE A 286 -10.50 5.84 14.52
N LEU A 287 -11.02 4.76 13.94
CA LEU A 287 -11.06 3.42 14.51
C LEU A 287 -9.91 2.63 13.91
N GLN A 288 -9.04 2.09 14.76
CA GLN A 288 -7.89 1.31 14.33
C GLN A 288 -7.96 -0.04 15.01
N ALA A 289 -7.67 -1.13 14.29
CA ALA A 289 -7.53 -2.42 14.93
C ALA A 289 -6.47 -2.34 16.04
N ALA A 290 -6.60 -3.17 17.08
CA ALA A 290 -5.66 -3.20 18.18
C ALA A 290 -4.24 -3.35 17.63
N PHE A 291 -3.49 -2.27 17.71
CA PHE A 291 -2.20 -2.17 17.08
C PHE A 291 -1.24 -3.05 17.84
N GLN A 292 -0.76 -4.02 17.16
CA GLN A 292 0.38 -4.75 17.65
C GLN A 292 1.57 -3.83 17.52
N ASP A 293 2.32 -3.70 18.61
CA ASP A 293 3.65 -3.11 18.63
C ASP A 293 4.50 -3.78 17.56
N ARG A 294 4.46 -3.24 16.37
CA ARG A 294 5.29 -3.75 15.30
C ARG A 294 6.59 -3.02 15.34
N VAL A 295 7.58 -3.82 15.50
CA VAL A 295 9.01 -3.59 15.59
C VAL A 295 9.45 -2.23 15.06
N GLY A 296 9.87 -1.34 15.95
CA GLY A 296 10.56 -0.09 15.61
C GLY A 296 9.65 1.08 15.22
N LEU A 297 8.34 0.94 15.32
CA LEU A 297 7.42 2.06 15.15
C LEU A 297 7.26 2.81 16.46
N ALA A 298 7.10 4.15 16.35
CA ALA A 298 6.72 4.96 17.50
C ALA A 298 5.42 4.39 18.08
N GLN A 299 5.43 4.07 19.37
CA GLN A 299 4.24 3.59 20.05
C GLN A 299 3.24 4.73 20.15
N PHE A 300 2.20 4.64 19.34
CA PHE A 300 1.02 5.45 19.55
C PHE A 300 0.20 4.86 20.70
N PRO A 301 -0.57 5.68 21.45
CA PRO A 301 -1.56 5.16 22.37
C PRO A 301 -2.39 4.09 21.64
N LEU A 302 -2.74 3.00 22.32
CA LEU A 302 -3.60 1.96 21.77
C LEU A 302 -4.80 2.62 21.07
N GLY A 303 -4.94 2.34 19.78
CA GLY A 303 -6.01 2.91 18.97
C GLY A 303 -7.38 2.48 19.50
N VAL A 304 -8.38 3.33 19.37
CA VAL A 304 -9.75 2.96 19.64
C VAL A 304 -10.24 2.08 18.49
N THR A 305 -10.67 0.87 18.82
CA THR A 305 -11.12 -0.13 17.82
C THR A 305 -12.63 -0.13 17.63
N ARG A 306 -13.39 0.39 18.60
CA ARG A 306 -14.86 0.29 18.65
C ARG A 306 -15.54 1.63 18.80
N PHE A 307 -16.70 1.73 18.15
CA PHE A 307 -17.62 2.86 18.29
C PHE A 307 -19.03 2.36 18.49
N ARG A 308 -19.75 2.91 19.47
CA ARG A 308 -21.15 2.61 19.77
C ARG A 308 -22.02 3.80 19.49
N VAL A 309 -23.23 3.52 19.01
CA VAL A 309 -24.27 4.55 18.90
C VAL A 309 -25.59 4.02 19.45
N THR A 310 -26.14 4.73 20.43
CA THR A 310 -27.50 4.50 20.92
C THR A 310 -28.46 5.37 20.14
N PHE A 311 -29.55 4.79 19.61
CA PHE A 311 -30.54 5.47 18.78
C PHE A 311 -31.80 5.75 19.58
N GLU A 312 -32.07 7.01 19.92
CA GLU A 312 -33.23 7.42 20.73
C GLU A 312 -34.44 7.87 19.91
N ALA A 313 -34.34 7.89 18.58
CA ALA A 313 -35.44 8.23 17.68
C ALA A 313 -35.59 7.21 16.55
N PRO A 314 -36.84 6.98 16.07
CA PRO A 314 -37.05 6.15 14.90
C PRO A 314 -36.62 6.91 13.62
N GLY A 315 -36.18 6.16 12.60
CA GLY A 315 -35.78 6.73 11.31
C GLY A 315 -34.72 5.91 10.60
N THR A 316 -34.18 6.45 9.52
CA THR A 316 -33.04 5.88 8.80
C THR A 316 -31.83 6.78 9.00
N PHE A 317 -30.80 6.23 9.58
CA PHE A 317 -29.52 6.89 9.85
C PHE A 317 -28.48 6.36 8.87
N ASN A 318 -28.14 7.16 7.86
CA ASN A 318 -27.07 6.81 6.92
C ASN A 318 -25.73 7.18 7.54
N TYR A 319 -24.70 6.36 7.25
CA TYR A 319 -23.34 6.63 7.71
C TYR A 319 -22.32 6.22 6.63
N ILE A 320 -21.14 6.80 6.73
CA ILE A 320 -20.02 6.58 5.82
C ILE A 320 -18.74 6.33 6.61
N CYS A 321 -17.72 5.80 5.95
CA CYS A 321 -16.33 5.97 6.37
C CYS A 321 -15.80 7.23 5.69
N ALA A 322 -15.49 8.28 6.43
CA ALA A 322 -15.01 9.56 5.89
C ALA A 322 -13.58 9.50 5.30
N LEU A 323 -12.99 8.32 5.18
CA LEU A 323 -11.73 8.07 4.48
C LEU A 323 -11.93 7.30 3.17
N HIS A 324 -13.07 6.56 3.05
CA HIS A 324 -13.26 5.60 1.95
C HIS A 324 -14.72 5.60 1.44
N ASP A 325 -15.49 6.67 1.63
CA ASP A 325 -16.84 6.80 1.10
C ASP A 325 -16.84 6.92 -0.44
N ASP A 326 -15.81 7.53 -1.00
CA ASP A 326 -15.53 7.57 -2.44
C ASP A 326 -15.23 6.16 -3.01
N LEU A 327 -14.69 5.25 -2.20
CA LEU A 327 -14.57 3.82 -2.53
C LEU A 327 -15.87 3.04 -2.31
N GLY A 328 -16.95 3.70 -1.89
CA GLY A 328 -18.26 3.11 -1.62
C GLY A 328 -18.42 2.48 -0.24
N MET A 329 -17.61 2.85 0.76
CA MET A 329 -17.75 2.38 2.14
C MET A 329 -18.87 3.14 2.88
N THR A 330 -20.12 2.72 2.66
CA THR A 330 -21.32 3.34 3.20
C THR A 330 -22.21 2.31 3.91
N GLY A 331 -23.09 2.78 4.80
CA GLY A 331 -24.05 1.92 5.51
C GLY A 331 -25.26 2.70 6.03
N ARG A 332 -26.22 1.98 6.62
CA ARG A 332 -27.41 2.58 7.23
C ARG A 332 -27.96 1.76 8.39
N VAL A 333 -28.48 2.45 9.39
CA VAL A 333 -29.27 1.87 10.48
C VAL A 333 -30.73 2.29 10.32
N ILE A 334 -31.64 1.33 10.29
CA ILE A 334 -33.09 1.53 10.28
C ILE A 334 -33.61 1.31 11.70
N VAL A 335 -34.00 2.40 12.37
CA VAL A 335 -34.51 2.36 13.73
C VAL A 335 -36.03 2.35 13.70
N LYS A 336 -36.63 1.26 14.19
CA LYS A 336 -38.09 1.12 14.30
C LYS A 336 -38.60 1.68 15.62
N PRO A 337 -39.82 2.27 15.66
CA PRO A 337 -40.43 2.68 16.92
C PRO A 337 -40.66 1.47 17.83
N ASN A 338 -40.66 1.72 19.12
CA ASN A 338 -41.20 0.74 20.11
C ASN A 338 -42.73 0.65 19.99
N HIS A 339 -43.26 -0.52 20.08
CA HIS A 339 -44.72 -0.75 20.02
C HIS A 339 -45.38 -0.40 21.34
#